data_76271d41add2419eb555dc397fbc28f1
#
_entry.id   76271d41add2419eb555dc397fbc28f1
#
_cell.length_a   1.000
_cell.length_b   1.000
_cell.length_c   1.000
_cell.angle_alpha   90.00
_cell.angle_beta   90.00
_cell.angle_gamma   90.00
#
_symmetry.space_group_name_H-M   'P 1'
#
loop_
_entity.id
_entity.type
_entity.pdbx_description
1 polymer ?
#
loop_
_entity_poly.entity_id
_entity_poly.type
_entity_poly.pdbx_seq_one_letter_code
_entity_poly.pdbx_strand_id
1 'polypeptide(L)'
;MANKKICLIFGHHDTEKSFNAAIKDAFIDEAKKNGHEIDLINLFEEKDQLPFYRTDINPPPKKVLEYRERLEKCDVMFLMSACHNLRMSGITENWIDWVLHPKWFFSYKSLIPGNKYFKNYGYPVPGAMKGKLGIVSITYGGPMVSYFNFSLFDNIPYRRLKKSIFQLLSLIHI
;
A
#
# COMPACT_ATOMS: atom_id res chain seq x y z
N MET A 1 -10.70 18.89 -13.88
CA MET A 1 -10.66 17.45 -13.48
C MET A 1 -11.57 17.27 -12.29
N ALA A 2 -12.18 16.09 -12.11
CA ALA A 2 -13.01 15.85 -10.92
C ALA A 2 -12.14 15.81 -9.67
N ASN A 3 -12.61 16.44 -8.58
CA ASN A 3 -11.93 16.38 -7.28
C ASN A 3 -11.84 14.93 -6.79
N LYS A 4 -10.69 14.55 -6.27
CA LYS A 4 -10.42 13.21 -5.77
C LYS A 4 -10.08 13.26 -4.29
N LYS A 5 -10.49 12.23 -3.56
CA LYS A 5 -10.03 11.99 -2.21
C LYS A 5 -8.86 11.01 -2.22
N ILE A 6 -7.72 11.44 -1.68
CA ILE A 6 -6.46 10.69 -1.72
C ILE A 6 -6.09 10.29 -0.29
N CYS A 7 -6.02 8.99 -0.02
CA CYS A 7 -5.45 8.48 1.21
C CYS A 7 -3.94 8.31 1.01
N LEU A 8 -3.16 9.16 1.65
CA LEU A 8 -1.71 9.17 1.61
C LEU A 8 -1.15 8.48 2.85
N ILE A 9 -0.53 7.31 2.66
CA ILE A 9 0.12 6.52 3.70
C ILE A 9 1.62 6.83 3.67
N PHE A 10 2.13 7.45 4.74
CA PHE A 10 3.51 7.89 4.87
C PHE A 10 4.26 7.05 5.90
N GLY A 11 5.26 6.28 5.43
CA GLY A 11 6.03 5.35 6.24
C GLY A 11 7.53 5.69 6.32
N HIS A 12 7.86 6.90 6.80
CA HIS A 12 9.23 7.34 7.06
C HIS A 12 9.35 7.93 8.46
N HIS A 13 10.43 7.62 9.19
CA HIS A 13 10.63 8.02 10.58
C HIS A 13 10.90 9.52 10.74
N ASP A 14 11.61 10.12 9.80
CA ASP A 14 11.81 11.57 9.75
C ASP A 14 10.71 12.19 8.89
N THR A 15 9.72 12.78 9.57
CA THR A 15 8.50 13.31 8.97
C THR A 15 8.63 14.75 8.49
N GLU A 16 9.75 15.42 8.81
CA GLU A 16 9.95 16.85 8.55
C GLU A 16 11.13 17.13 7.60
N LYS A 17 12.29 16.51 7.84
CA LYS A 17 13.57 16.89 7.19
C LYS A 17 14.05 15.93 6.13
N SER A 18 13.44 14.75 6.03
CA SER A 18 13.84 13.76 5.03
C SER A 18 13.42 14.14 3.61
N PHE A 19 14.11 13.55 2.62
CA PHE A 19 13.70 13.68 1.23
C PHE A 19 12.28 13.14 0.99
N ASN A 20 11.87 12.09 1.72
CA ASN A 20 10.49 11.59 1.70
C ASN A 20 9.50 12.63 2.23
N ALA A 21 9.85 13.35 3.30
CA ALA A 21 9.02 14.42 3.84
C ALA A 21 8.83 15.54 2.81
N ALA A 22 9.91 15.96 2.16
CA ALA A 22 9.84 17.00 1.12
C ALA A 22 8.95 16.58 -0.06
N ILE A 23 9.04 15.32 -0.51
CA ILE A 23 8.16 14.80 -1.57
C ILE A 23 6.70 14.76 -1.09
N LYS A 24 6.45 14.30 0.14
CA LYS A 24 5.12 14.26 0.77
C LYS A 24 4.50 15.66 0.77
N ASP A 25 5.24 16.65 1.26
CA ASP A 25 4.72 18.01 1.40
C ASP A 25 4.46 18.66 0.04
N ALA A 26 5.39 18.53 -0.91
CA ALA A 26 5.20 19.01 -2.28
C ALA A 26 3.97 18.36 -2.96
N PHE A 27 3.76 17.05 -2.74
CA PHE A 27 2.59 16.36 -3.27
C PHE A 27 1.29 16.86 -2.63
N ILE A 28 1.27 17.04 -1.29
CA ILE A 28 0.09 17.53 -0.56
C ILE A 28 -0.28 18.92 -1.05
N ASP A 29 0.70 19.81 -1.18
CA ASP A 29 0.48 21.19 -1.63
C ASP A 29 -0.09 21.24 -3.05
N GLU A 30 0.52 20.50 -3.97
CA GLU A 30 0.06 20.49 -5.36
C GLU A 30 -1.32 19.80 -5.49
N ALA A 31 -1.59 18.73 -4.75
CA ALA A 31 -2.89 18.08 -4.75
C ALA A 31 -4.00 19.00 -4.23
N LYS A 32 -3.76 19.71 -3.12
CA LYS A 32 -4.71 20.69 -2.57
C LYS A 32 -4.95 21.86 -3.53
N LYS A 33 -3.90 22.38 -4.15
CA LYS A 33 -3.97 23.45 -5.15
C LYS A 33 -4.84 23.04 -6.35
N ASN A 34 -4.83 21.76 -6.71
CA ASN A 34 -5.67 21.20 -7.76
C ASN A 34 -7.07 20.75 -7.27
N GLY A 35 -7.44 21.09 -6.03
CA GLY A 35 -8.76 20.83 -5.46
C GLY A 35 -8.98 19.39 -4.94
N HIS A 36 -7.92 18.62 -4.72
CA HIS A 36 -8.03 17.29 -4.18
C HIS A 36 -8.04 17.31 -2.63
N GLU A 37 -8.77 16.36 -2.03
CA GLU A 37 -8.78 16.15 -0.58
C GLU A 37 -7.69 15.13 -0.20
N ILE A 38 -6.89 15.46 0.82
CA ILE A 38 -5.83 14.57 1.33
C ILE A 38 -6.20 14.06 2.72
N ASP A 39 -6.28 12.76 2.84
CA ASP A 39 -6.38 12.03 4.10
C ASP A 39 -5.00 11.40 4.42
N LEU A 40 -4.19 12.08 5.24
CA LEU A 40 -2.84 11.66 5.60
C LEU A 40 -2.86 10.64 6.74
N ILE A 41 -2.22 9.49 6.51
CA ILE A 41 -1.87 8.49 7.53
C ILE A 41 -0.35 8.54 7.71
N ASN A 42 0.13 9.21 8.76
CA ASN A 42 1.54 9.22 9.11
C ASN A 42 1.83 8.10 10.10
N LEU A 43 2.39 6.99 9.60
CA LEU A 43 2.56 5.76 10.39
C LEU A 43 3.47 5.93 11.62
N PHE A 44 4.41 6.87 11.61
CA PHE A 44 5.29 7.12 12.74
C PHE A 44 4.70 8.08 13.78
N GLU A 45 3.71 8.89 13.41
CA GLU A 45 3.05 9.84 14.30
C GLU A 45 1.73 9.30 14.89
N GLU A 46 1.24 8.18 14.39
CA GLU A 46 0.06 7.53 14.95
C GLU A 46 0.31 7.13 16.42
N LYS A 47 -0.56 7.58 17.32
CA LYS A 47 -0.44 7.32 18.77
C LYS A 47 -0.51 5.84 19.11
N ASP A 48 -1.41 5.13 18.44
CA ASP A 48 -1.64 3.70 18.65
C ASP A 48 -0.97 2.93 17.51
N GLN A 49 0.28 2.53 17.74
CA GLN A 49 1.02 1.71 16.77
C GLN A 49 0.39 0.32 16.67
N LEU A 50 0.33 -0.20 15.45
CA LEU A 50 -0.10 -1.58 15.24
C LEU A 50 0.93 -2.54 15.86
N PRO A 51 0.49 -3.59 16.58
CA PRO A 51 1.40 -4.65 17.00
C PRO A 51 2.03 -5.31 15.76
N PHE A 52 3.11 -6.03 15.95
CA PHE A 52 3.63 -6.86 14.85
C PHE A 52 2.56 -7.83 14.37
N TYR A 53 2.44 -7.93 13.04
CA TYR A 53 1.42 -8.76 12.42
C TYR A 53 1.54 -10.22 12.88
N ARG A 54 0.41 -10.79 13.23
CA ARG A 54 0.25 -12.19 13.63
C ARG A 54 -1.05 -12.73 13.07
N THR A 55 -0.99 -13.93 12.51
CA THR A 55 -2.14 -14.59 11.89
C THR A 55 -3.18 -15.10 12.89
N ASP A 56 -2.79 -15.26 14.15
CA ASP A 56 -3.65 -15.76 15.26
C ASP A 56 -4.49 -14.65 15.93
N ILE A 57 -4.24 -13.39 15.62
CA ILE A 57 -5.03 -12.27 16.14
C ILE A 57 -6.28 -12.09 15.29
N ASN A 58 -7.42 -12.53 15.82
CA ASN A 58 -8.72 -12.38 15.16
C ASN A 58 -9.81 -12.15 16.24
N PRO A 59 -10.58 -11.06 16.21
CA PRO A 59 -10.63 -10.02 15.18
C PRO A 59 -9.35 -9.15 15.12
N PRO A 60 -9.10 -8.46 14.00
CA PRO A 60 -7.97 -7.54 13.89
C PRO A 60 -8.15 -6.35 14.84
N PRO A 61 -7.05 -5.66 15.23
CA PRO A 61 -7.12 -4.45 16.05
C PRO A 61 -8.08 -3.41 15.48
N LYS A 62 -8.78 -2.66 16.34
CA LYS A 62 -9.70 -1.60 15.90
C LYS A 62 -9.06 -0.61 14.93
N LYS A 63 -7.81 -0.26 15.15
CA LYS A 63 -7.04 0.65 14.28
C LYS A 63 -6.94 0.15 12.83
N VAL A 64 -6.88 -1.17 12.62
CA VAL A 64 -6.91 -1.76 11.27
C VAL A 64 -8.24 -1.49 10.58
N LEU A 65 -9.34 -1.60 11.31
CA LEU A 65 -10.67 -1.32 10.77
C LEU A 65 -10.84 0.15 10.42
N GLU A 66 -10.32 1.06 11.25
CA GLU A 66 -10.28 2.51 10.98
C GLU A 66 -9.51 2.83 9.70
N TYR A 67 -8.33 2.23 9.49
CA TYR A 67 -7.57 2.39 8.26
C TYR A 67 -8.32 1.88 7.03
N ARG A 68 -8.98 0.73 7.15
CA ARG A 68 -9.79 0.16 6.06
C ARG A 68 -10.96 1.08 5.69
N GLU A 69 -11.66 1.62 6.68
CA GLU A 69 -12.74 2.58 6.47
C GLU A 69 -12.25 3.86 5.77
N ARG A 70 -11.07 4.38 6.17
CA ARG A 70 -10.45 5.54 5.50
C ARG A 70 -10.13 5.23 4.03
N LEU A 71 -9.55 4.06 3.75
CA LEU A 71 -9.24 3.59 2.39
C LEU A 71 -10.50 3.39 1.54
N GLU A 72 -11.59 2.88 2.12
CA GLU A 72 -12.86 2.70 1.41
C GLU A 72 -13.47 4.03 0.96
N LYS A 73 -13.26 5.10 1.73
CA LYS A 73 -13.75 6.45 1.43
C LYS A 73 -12.90 7.21 0.41
N CYS A 74 -11.72 6.71 0.06
CA CYS A 74 -10.81 7.36 -0.88
C CYS A 74 -10.97 6.85 -2.31
N ASP A 75 -10.64 7.68 -3.29
CA ASP A 75 -10.52 7.32 -4.71
C ASP A 75 -9.12 6.78 -5.03
N VAL A 76 -8.12 7.27 -4.30
CA VAL A 76 -6.70 7.00 -4.53
C VAL A 76 -6.06 6.53 -3.23
N MET A 77 -5.31 5.43 -3.30
CA MET A 77 -4.37 5.01 -2.26
C MET A 77 -2.95 5.36 -2.71
N PHE A 78 -2.27 6.23 -1.97
CA PHE A 78 -0.89 6.58 -2.23
C PHE A 78 0.01 6.14 -1.09
N LEU A 79 0.92 5.21 -1.36
CA LEU A 79 1.85 4.65 -0.39
C LEU A 79 3.25 5.22 -0.61
N MET A 80 3.80 5.90 0.39
CA MET A 80 5.14 6.48 0.38
C MET A 80 6.02 5.87 1.46
N SER A 81 7.20 5.39 1.08
CA SER A 81 8.17 4.79 2.02
C SER A 81 9.59 4.90 1.52
N ALA A 82 10.57 4.80 2.43
CA ALA A 82 11.94 4.53 2.07
C ALA A 82 12.16 3.04 1.80
N CYS A 83 13.12 2.73 0.93
CA CYS A 83 13.59 1.38 0.71
C CYS A 83 14.64 0.99 1.76
N HIS A 84 14.33 -0.02 2.55
CA HIS A 84 15.25 -0.65 3.49
C HIS A 84 15.43 -2.13 3.10
N ASN A 85 16.67 -2.54 2.79
CA ASN A 85 16.97 -3.93 2.42
C ASN A 85 16.05 -4.47 1.30
N LEU A 86 15.90 -3.72 0.21
CA LEU A 86 15.07 -4.05 -0.96
C LEU A 86 13.57 -4.20 -0.67
N ARG A 87 13.08 -3.61 0.41
CA ARG A 87 11.64 -3.56 0.77
C ARG A 87 11.31 -2.21 1.41
N MET A 88 10.05 -1.94 1.65
CA MET A 88 9.64 -0.74 2.37
C MET A 88 10.09 -0.77 3.84
N SER A 89 9.99 0.35 4.54
CA SER A 89 10.28 0.42 5.97
C SER A 89 9.43 -0.59 6.76
N GLY A 90 9.97 -1.14 7.85
CA GLY A 90 9.30 -2.19 8.64
C GLY A 90 7.89 -1.81 9.12
N ILE A 91 7.68 -0.53 9.46
CA ILE A 91 6.35 -0.05 9.86
C ILE A 91 5.36 -0.09 8.69
N THR A 92 5.80 0.24 7.48
CA THR A 92 4.98 0.18 6.27
C THR A 92 4.63 -1.25 5.91
N GLU A 93 5.60 -2.17 5.99
CA GLU A 93 5.36 -3.60 5.75
C GLU A 93 4.36 -4.16 6.77
N ASN A 94 4.53 -3.85 8.06
CA ASN A 94 3.59 -4.26 9.10
C ASN A 94 2.17 -3.71 8.85
N TRP A 95 2.07 -2.45 8.42
CA TRP A 95 0.79 -1.85 8.05
C TRP A 95 0.14 -2.57 6.86
N ILE A 96 0.92 -2.92 5.84
CA ILE A 96 0.44 -3.69 4.67
C ILE A 96 -0.10 -5.03 5.11
N ASP A 97 0.64 -5.77 5.92
CA ASP A 97 0.25 -7.11 6.39
C ASP A 97 -1.07 -7.07 7.18
N TRP A 98 -1.28 -6.05 8.00
CA TRP A 98 -2.52 -5.86 8.76
C TRP A 98 -3.69 -5.38 7.91
N VAL A 99 -3.47 -4.31 7.16
CA VAL A 99 -4.56 -3.58 6.50
C VAL A 99 -4.96 -4.24 5.19
N LEU A 100 -3.97 -4.59 4.35
CA LEU A 100 -4.21 -5.16 3.03
C LEU A 100 -4.37 -6.69 3.06
N HIS A 101 -4.98 -7.19 4.11
CA HIS A 101 -5.15 -8.62 4.36
C HIS A 101 -6.18 -9.26 3.39
N PRO A 102 -6.00 -10.57 3.03
CA PRO A 102 -7.01 -11.35 2.32
C PRO A 102 -8.41 -11.28 2.96
N LYS A 103 -9.43 -11.47 2.16
CA LYS A 103 -10.87 -11.33 2.45
C LYS A 103 -11.40 -9.90 2.44
N TRP A 104 -10.60 -8.89 2.84
CA TRP A 104 -10.99 -7.50 2.68
C TRP A 104 -10.40 -6.89 1.41
N PHE A 105 -9.09 -6.99 1.26
CA PHE A 105 -8.34 -6.38 0.16
C PHE A 105 -8.50 -7.16 -1.14
N PHE A 106 -8.45 -8.49 -1.06
CA PHE A 106 -8.71 -9.43 -2.14
C PHE A 106 -9.27 -10.74 -1.58
N SER A 107 -9.85 -11.56 -2.46
CA SER A 107 -10.23 -12.94 -2.13
C SER A 107 -9.83 -13.87 -3.27
N TYR A 108 -9.98 -15.18 -3.06
CA TYR A 108 -9.74 -16.17 -4.10
C TYR A 108 -11.06 -16.79 -4.54
N LYS A 109 -11.26 -16.85 -5.86
CA LYS A 109 -12.33 -17.64 -6.46
C LYS A 109 -11.79 -18.98 -6.92
N SER A 110 -12.43 -20.08 -6.52
CA SER A 110 -12.02 -21.41 -6.98
C SER A 110 -12.11 -21.51 -8.50
N LEU A 111 -11.11 -22.16 -9.12
CA LEU A 111 -11.11 -22.48 -10.56
C LEU A 111 -12.25 -23.44 -10.93
N ILE A 112 -12.60 -24.35 -10.01
CA ILE A 112 -13.67 -25.33 -10.21
C ILE A 112 -14.65 -25.22 -9.04
N PRO A 113 -15.73 -24.45 -9.18
CA PRO A 113 -16.73 -24.30 -8.14
C PRO A 113 -17.32 -25.65 -7.71
N GLY A 114 -17.45 -25.87 -6.41
CA GLY A 114 -18.00 -27.08 -5.83
C GLY A 114 -17.01 -28.25 -5.71
N ASN A 115 -15.81 -28.16 -6.28
CA ASN A 115 -14.81 -29.21 -6.16
C ASN A 115 -13.99 -29.03 -4.87
N LYS A 116 -14.11 -30.01 -3.94
CA LYS A 116 -13.42 -29.98 -2.64
C LYS A 116 -11.89 -30.04 -2.74
N TYR A 117 -11.34 -30.68 -3.77
CA TYR A 117 -9.90 -30.85 -3.97
C TYR A 117 -9.23 -29.58 -4.51
N PHE A 118 -9.97 -28.76 -5.26
CA PHE A 118 -9.47 -27.51 -5.83
C PHE A 118 -9.98 -26.27 -5.09
N LYS A 119 -10.55 -26.43 -3.90
CA LYS A 119 -11.08 -25.35 -3.08
C LYS A 119 -10.05 -24.24 -2.83
N ASN A 120 -8.77 -24.59 -2.67
CA ASN A 120 -7.67 -23.68 -2.41
C ASN A 120 -6.91 -23.23 -3.67
N TYR A 121 -7.28 -23.79 -4.84
CA TYR A 121 -6.69 -23.40 -6.12
C TYR A 121 -7.66 -22.47 -6.84
N GLY A 122 -7.26 -21.22 -6.95
CA GLY A 122 -8.11 -20.21 -7.54
C GLY A 122 -7.32 -19.01 -8.06
N TYR A 123 -8.04 -18.09 -8.65
CA TYR A 123 -7.49 -16.80 -9.06
C TYR A 123 -7.93 -15.71 -8.08
N PRO A 124 -7.08 -14.72 -7.84
CA PRO A 124 -7.43 -13.60 -6.96
C PRO A 124 -8.52 -12.75 -7.62
N VAL A 125 -9.46 -12.31 -6.81
CA VAL A 125 -10.48 -11.34 -7.19
C VAL A 125 -10.34 -10.09 -6.33
N PRO A 126 -10.50 -8.89 -6.91
CA PRO A 126 -10.41 -7.65 -6.16
C PRO A 126 -11.46 -7.59 -5.05
N GLY A 127 -11.05 -7.04 -3.90
CA GLY A 127 -11.91 -6.73 -2.76
C GLY A 127 -12.35 -5.27 -2.71
N ALA A 128 -12.29 -4.68 -1.51
CA ALA A 128 -12.78 -3.33 -1.22
C ALA A 128 -12.12 -2.20 -2.03
N MET A 129 -10.90 -2.44 -2.54
CA MET A 129 -10.16 -1.43 -3.31
C MET A 129 -10.40 -1.50 -4.84
N LYS A 130 -11.36 -2.31 -5.29
CA LYS A 130 -11.68 -2.43 -6.72
C LYS A 130 -12.01 -1.09 -7.35
N GLY A 131 -11.36 -0.79 -8.48
CA GLY A 131 -11.62 0.43 -9.26
C GLY A 131 -10.96 1.70 -8.71
N LYS A 132 -10.21 1.60 -7.61
CA LYS A 132 -9.43 2.72 -7.07
C LYS A 132 -8.06 2.81 -7.73
N LEU A 133 -7.47 3.99 -7.73
CA LEU A 133 -6.10 4.21 -8.21
C LEU A 133 -5.10 3.90 -7.09
N GLY A 134 -4.05 3.16 -7.40
CA GLY A 134 -2.92 2.93 -6.49
C GLY A 134 -1.65 3.61 -6.99
N ILE A 135 -1.02 4.39 -6.12
CA ILE A 135 0.26 5.05 -6.37
C ILE A 135 1.25 4.58 -5.32
N VAL A 136 2.51 4.37 -5.71
CA VAL A 136 3.61 4.08 -4.80
C VAL A 136 4.80 4.96 -5.11
N SER A 137 5.37 5.55 -4.06
CA SER A 137 6.66 6.23 -4.09
C SER A 137 7.62 5.54 -3.14
N ILE A 138 8.75 5.08 -3.66
CA ILE A 138 9.82 4.47 -2.87
C ILE A 138 11.12 5.21 -3.15
N THR A 139 11.74 5.73 -2.10
CA THR A 139 13.05 6.38 -2.20
C THR A 139 14.15 5.40 -1.83
N TYR A 140 15.31 5.56 -2.46
CA TYR A 140 16.46 4.69 -2.29
C TYR A 140 17.67 5.50 -1.83
N GLY A 141 18.37 5.02 -0.81
CA GLY A 141 19.58 5.65 -0.30
C GLY A 141 20.88 5.23 -1.02
N GLY A 142 20.81 4.29 -1.94
CA GLY A 142 21.95 3.77 -2.69
C GLY A 142 21.87 4.03 -4.20
N PRO A 143 22.94 3.70 -4.95
CA PRO A 143 22.93 3.86 -6.40
C PRO A 143 21.86 2.97 -7.04
N MET A 144 21.18 3.51 -8.04
CA MET A 144 20.07 2.85 -8.73
C MET A 144 20.41 1.42 -9.21
N VAL A 145 21.63 1.21 -9.68
CA VAL A 145 22.11 -0.10 -10.15
C VAL A 145 22.03 -1.20 -9.10
N SER A 146 22.15 -0.86 -7.82
CA SER A 146 22.06 -1.83 -6.71
C SER A 146 20.68 -2.43 -6.51
N TYR A 147 19.66 -1.86 -7.11
CA TYR A 147 18.26 -2.29 -6.96
C TYR A 147 17.72 -3.05 -8.17
N PHE A 148 18.55 -3.25 -9.19
CA PHE A 148 18.21 -4.03 -10.37
C PHE A 148 18.88 -5.41 -10.29
N ASN A 149 18.10 -6.44 -10.48
CA ASN A 149 18.57 -7.83 -10.50
C ASN A 149 19.08 -8.16 -11.90
N PHE A 150 20.39 -8.10 -12.16
CA PHE A 150 21.07 -8.47 -13.42
C PHE A 150 20.38 -8.02 -14.73
N SER A 151 19.23 -7.40 -14.64
CA SER A 151 18.45 -6.82 -15.73
C SER A 151 18.19 -5.37 -15.43
N LEU A 152 18.61 -4.48 -16.31
CA LEU A 152 18.39 -3.03 -16.21
C LEU A 152 16.90 -2.62 -16.10
N PHE A 153 16.00 -3.56 -16.31
CA PHE A 153 14.56 -3.34 -16.31
C PHE A 153 13.81 -3.98 -15.13
N ASP A 154 14.50 -4.69 -14.24
CA ASP A 154 13.86 -5.43 -13.13
C ASP A 154 14.21 -4.84 -11.77
N ASN A 155 13.47 -3.80 -11.38
CA ASN A 155 13.58 -3.21 -10.03
C ASN A 155 12.84 -4.09 -9.02
N ILE A 156 13.58 -4.77 -8.13
CA ILE A 156 13.05 -5.75 -7.17
C ILE A 156 11.94 -5.17 -6.28
N PRO A 157 12.08 -4.00 -5.61
CA PRO A 157 11.01 -3.43 -4.80
C PRO A 157 9.77 -3.08 -5.62
N TYR A 158 9.93 -2.52 -6.81
CA TYR A 158 8.84 -2.20 -7.70
C TYR A 158 8.09 -3.45 -8.17
N ARG A 159 8.84 -4.50 -8.57
CA ARG A 159 8.26 -5.77 -9.01
C ARG A 159 7.44 -6.43 -7.90
N ARG A 160 7.94 -6.42 -6.66
CA ARG A 160 7.20 -6.95 -5.51
C ARG A 160 5.87 -6.22 -5.34
N LEU A 161 5.87 -4.91 -5.32
CA LEU A 161 4.66 -4.12 -5.17
C LEU A 161 3.70 -4.30 -6.34
N LYS A 162 4.20 -4.20 -7.57
CA LYS A 162 3.39 -4.37 -8.78
C LYS A 162 2.71 -5.72 -8.82
N LYS A 163 3.45 -6.81 -8.61
CA LYS A 163 2.92 -8.17 -8.73
C LYS A 163 2.12 -8.61 -7.51
N SER A 164 2.56 -8.25 -6.31
CA SER A 164 1.95 -8.78 -5.08
C SER A 164 0.80 -7.92 -4.55
N ILE A 165 0.81 -6.61 -4.82
CA ILE A 165 -0.20 -5.70 -4.29
C ILE A 165 -1.10 -5.18 -5.40
N PHE A 166 -0.53 -4.51 -6.41
CA PHE A 166 -1.34 -3.81 -7.39
C PHE A 166 -2.00 -4.69 -8.46
N GLN A 167 -1.34 -5.78 -8.90
CA GLN A 167 -1.98 -6.71 -9.83
C GLN A 167 -3.14 -7.48 -9.20
N LEU A 168 -3.06 -7.78 -7.90
CA LEU A 168 -4.16 -8.40 -7.16
C LEU A 168 -5.38 -7.49 -7.04
N LEU A 169 -5.21 -6.18 -7.21
CA LEU A 169 -6.24 -5.18 -7.02
C LEU A 169 -6.95 -4.75 -8.28
N SER A 170 -6.49 -5.16 -9.45
CA SER A 170 -6.91 -4.53 -10.72
C SER A 170 -6.78 -3.00 -10.66
N LEU A 171 -5.77 -2.50 -9.92
CA LEU A 171 -5.47 -1.08 -9.86
C LEU A 171 -4.84 -0.63 -11.18
N ILE A 172 -5.26 0.51 -11.67
CA ILE A 172 -4.68 1.13 -12.86
C ILE A 172 -3.27 1.58 -12.48
N HIS A 173 -2.27 1.08 -13.20
CA HIS A 173 -0.89 1.51 -13.04
C HIS A 173 -0.63 2.71 -13.95
N ILE A 174 -0.09 3.75 -13.38
CA ILE A 174 0.50 4.88 -14.09
C ILE A 174 2.01 4.84 -13.88
#